data_2833c455f37e28cac0eaae585130230e
#
_entry.id   2833c455f37e28cac0eaae585130230e
#
_cell.length_a   1.000
_cell.length_b   1.000
_cell.length_c   1.000
_cell.angle_alpha   90.00
_cell.angle_beta   90.00
_cell.angle_gamma   90.00
#
_symmetry.space_group_name_H-M   'P 1'
#
loop_
_entity.id
_entity.type
_entity.pdbx_description
1 polymer ?
#
loop_
_entity_poly.entity_id
_entity_poly.type
_entity_poly.pdbx_seq_one_letter_code
_entity_poly.pdbx_strand_id
1 'polypeptide(L)'
;MKKCDNKGQDCVYQGILPSRSEHRLLMGLPREALIWKSVSKVVPKVHAVNLSLGRSGWLHAIVSIEKQLEGDGKNALLAAFAAHPSLRHAVAVDSDIDVYDVSDVEWAIATRFQASEDLLIIKNAQGSTLDSSADQETGLTSGG
;
A
#
# COMPACT_ATOMS: atom_id res chain seq x y z
N MET A 1 11.56 9.08 11.83
CA MET A 1 10.96 9.76 12.99
C MET A 1 12.12 10.26 13.87
N LYS A 2 12.47 11.56 13.80
CA LYS A 2 13.47 12.13 14.71
C LYS A 2 12.91 12.07 16.12
N LYS A 3 13.57 11.33 17.01
CA LYS A 3 13.31 11.43 18.45
C LYS A 3 13.61 12.87 18.88
N CYS A 4 12.63 13.52 19.51
CA CYS A 4 12.91 14.73 20.26
C CYS A 4 13.85 14.33 21.41
N ASP A 5 15.09 14.76 21.35
CA ASP A 5 16.00 14.63 22.48
C ASP A 5 15.59 15.64 23.54
N ASN A 6 15.76 15.25 24.80
CA ASN A 6 15.32 15.97 26.01
C ASN A 6 16.04 17.32 26.25
N LYS A 7 16.49 18.00 25.22
CA LYS A 7 17.20 19.29 25.32
C LYS A 7 16.35 20.46 24.83
N GLY A 8 15.11 20.59 25.32
CA GLY A 8 14.38 21.87 25.31
C GLY A 8 14.22 22.58 23.95
N GLN A 9 14.36 21.87 22.83
CA GLN A 9 14.02 22.41 21.52
C GLN A 9 12.52 22.25 21.27
N ASP A 10 11.84 23.36 21.01
CA ASP A 10 10.44 23.39 20.67
C ASP A 10 10.16 22.46 19.50
N CYS A 11 9.41 21.37 19.75
CA CYS A 11 8.88 20.53 18.69
C CYS A 11 7.83 21.35 17.95
N VAL A 12 8.18 21.84 16.76
CA VAL A 12 7.20 22.45 15.86
C VAL A 12 6.26 21.37 15.37
N TYR A 13 5.07 21.34 15.93
CA TYR A 13 3.98 20.50 15.42
C TYR A 13 3.41 21.16 14.18
N GLN A 14 3.62 20.56 13.02
CA GLN A 14 2.77 20.86 11.87
C GLN A 14 1.33 20.45 12.23
N GLY A 15 0.35 21.26 11.85
CA GLY A 15 -1.04 21.17 12.30
C GLY A 15 -1.77 19.82 12.13
N ILE A 16 -1.14 18.84 11.51
CA ILE A 16 -1.61 17.45 11.42
C ILE A 16 -0.54 16.55 12.03
N LEU A 17 -0.88 15.90 13.15
CA LEU A 17 0.02 14.96 13.79
C LEU A 17 0.16 13.68 12.94
N PRO A 18 1.37 13.32 12.48
CA PRO A 18 1.60 12.06 11.79
C PRO A 18 1.11 10.89 12.64
N SER A 19 0.49 9.90 12.02
CA SER A 19 -0.02 8.68 12.66
C SER A 19 -1.36 8.81 13.41
N ARG A 20 -2.04 9.93 13.37
CA ARG A 20 -3.42 10.01 13.84
C ARG A 20 -4.42 9.58 12.78
N SER A 21 -5.61 9.13 13.25
CA SER A 21 -6.66 8.61 12.37
C SER A 21 -7.08 9.61 11.30
N GLU A 22 -7.19 10.88 11.65
CA GLU A 22 -7.55 11.96 10.73
C GLU A 22 -6.53 12.16 9.62
N HIS A 23 -5.23 12.09 9.96
CA HIS A 23 -4.17 12.21 8.95
C HIS A 23 -4.22 11.05 7.95
N ARG A 24 -4.48 9.83 8.44
CA ARG A 24 -4.62 8.65 7.58
C ARG A 24 -5.81 8.75 6.66
N LEU A 25 -6.96 9.19 7.17
CA LEU A 25 -8.16 9.39 6.37
C LEU A 25 -7.95 10.46 5.29
N LEU A 26 -7.45 11.64 5.66
CA LEU A 26 -7.23 12.74 4.74
C LEU A 26 -6.21 12.40 3.64
N MET A 27 -5.21 11.64 3.95
CA MET A 27 -4.16 11.27 3.01
C MET A 27 -4.43 9.93 2.30
N GLY A 28 -5.15 9.02 2.93
CA GLY A 28 -5.45 7.69 2.41
C GLY A 28 -6.55 7.70 1.37
N LEU A 29 -7.71 8.26 1.67
CA LEU A 29 -8.88 8.22 0.78
C LEU A 29 -8.62 8.72 -0.65
N PRO A 30 -7.94 9.87 -0.87
CA PRO A 30 -7.60 10.29 -2.23
C PRO A 30 -6.68 9.29 -2.96
N ARG A 31 -5.77 8.63 -2.22
CA ARG A 31 -4.85 7.64 -2.78
C ARG A 31 -5.56 6.33 -3.11
N GLU A 32 -6.48 5.88 -2.28
CA GLU A 32 -7.35 4.73 -2.57
C GLU A 32 -8.13 4.96 -3.86
N ALA A 33 -8.72 6.15 -4.03
CA ALA A 33 -9.43 6.52 -5.25
C ALA A 33 -8.52 6.55 -6.49
N LEU A 34 -7.27 6.99 -6.35
CA LEU A 34 -6.30 6.97 -7.45
C LEU A 34 -5.91 5.54 -7.82
N ILE A 35 -5.66 4.69 -6.84
CA ILE A 35 -5.35 3.27 -7.05
C ILE A 35 -6.55 2.60 -7.72
N TRP A 36 -7.76 2.78 -7.17
CA TRP A 36 -8.99 2.26 -7.78
C TRP A 36 -9.12 2.64 -9.25
N LYS A 37 -9.00 3.93 -9.55
CA LYS A 37 -9.09 4.44 -10.93
C LYS A 37 -8.02 3.85 -11.85
N SER A 38 -6.81 3.63 -11.36
CA SER A 38 -5.71 3.04 -12.13
C SER A 38 -5.95 1.55 -12.38
N VAL A 39 -6.29 0.80 -11.36
CA VAL A 39 -6.55 -0.64 -11.44
C VAL A 39 -7.77 -0.92 -12.34
N SER A 40 -8.84 -0.14 -12.23
CA SER A 40 -10.05 -0.29 -13.05
C SER A 40 -9.84 -0.07 -14.55
N LYS A 41 -8.72 0.53 -14.97
CA LYS A 41 -8.37 0.64 -16.39
C LYS A 41 -7.77 -0.64 -16.95
N VAL A 42 -7.23 -1.49 -16.09
CA VAL A 42 -6.47 -2.68 -16.46
C VAL A 42 -7.27 -3.95 -16.14
N VAL A 43 -7.96 -3.93 -15.00
CA VAL A 43 -8.82 -5.03 -14.55
C VAL A 43 -10.26 -4.54 -14.51
N PRO A 44 -11.19 -5.18 -15.24
CA PRO A 44 -12.54 -4.64 -15.41
C PRO A 44 -13.41 -4.71 -14.15
N LYS A 45 -13.09 -5.61 -13.20
CA LYS A 45 -13.89 -5.81 -11.99
C LYS A 45 -13.05 -5.63 -10.73
N VAL A 46 -13.00 -4.39 -10.25
CA VAL A 46 -12.41 -4.01 -8.96
C VAL A 46 -13.54 -3.81 -7.96
N HIS A 47 -13.51 -4.51 -6.83
CA HIS A 47 -14.54 -4.44 -5.80
C HIS A 47 -14.21 -3.44 -4.69
N ALA A 48 -12.97 -3.45 -4.23
CA ALA A 48 -12.53 -2.55 -3.17
C ALA A 48 -11.02 -2.30 -3.22
N VAL A 49 -10.61 -1.16 -2.70
CA VAL A 49 -9.22 -0.81 -2.45
C VAL A 49 -9.13 -0.26 -1.04
N ASN A 50 -8.24 -0.78 -0.24
CA ASN A 50 -7.97 -0.31 1.11
C ASN A 50 -6.48 -0.06 1.30
N LEU A 51 -6.12 1.13 1.76
CA LEU A 51 -4.80 1.42 2.28
C LEU A 51 -4.80 1.10 3.78
N SER A 52 -4.12 0.02 4.15
CA SER A 52 -4.13 -0.49 5.51
C SER A 52 -3.91 0.61 6.54
N LEU A 53 -4.87 0.76 7.47
CA LEU A 53 -4.82 1.72 8.58
C LEU A 53 -3.78 1.38 9.65
N GLY A 54 -3.03 0.28 9.48
CA GLY A 54 -1.91 -0.08 10.32
C GLY A 54 -0.87 1.03 10.43
N ARG A 55 0.17 0.84 11.21
CA ARG A 55 1.23 1.85 11.41
C ARG A 55 1.98 2.23 10.12
N SER A 56 1.85 1.43 9.07
CA SER A 56 2.42 1.67 7.75
C SER A 56 1.72 2.77 6.95
N GLY A 57 0.51 3.17 7.36
CA GLY A 57 -0.27 4.19 6.64
C GLY A 57 -0.50 3.79 5.18
N TRP A 58 -0.09 4.64 4.26
CA TRP A 58 -0.28 4.46 2.81
C TRP A 58 0.78 3.59 2.11
N LEU A 59 1.67 2.91 2.84
CA LEU A 59 2.72 2.05 2.27
C LEU A 59 2.21 0.66 1.89
N HIS A 60 1.03 0.26 2.38
CA HIS A 60 0.45 -1.05 2.15
C HIS A 60 -0.96 -0.91 1.58
N ALA A 61 -1.17 -1.46 0.39
CA ALA A 61 -2.47 -1.50 -0.27
C ALA A 61 -3.01 -2.93 -0.35
N ILE A 62 -4.31 -3.05 -0.20
CA ILE A 62 -5.06 -4.29 -0.41
C ILE A 62 -6.10 -3.98 -1.48
N VAL A 63 -6.13 -4.78 -2.54
CA VAL A 63 -7.00 -4.59 -3.70
C VAL A 63 -7.84 -5.84 -3.90
N SER A 64 -9.16 -5.73 -3.78
CA SER A 64 -10.08 -6.82 -4.10
C SER A 64 -10.52 -6.74 -5.55
N ILE A 65 -10.31 -7.83 -6.28
CA ILE A 65 -10.66 -7.96 -7.69
C ILE A 65 -11.47 -9.23 -7.91
N GLU A 66 -12.32 -9.24 -8.92
CA GLU A 66 -12.89 -10.47 -9.48
C GLU A 66 -12.05 -10.88 -10.68
N LYS A 67 -11.18 -11.87 -10.48
CA LYS A 67 -10.27 -12.40 -11.50
C LYS A 67 -11.05 -12.94 -12.71
N GLN A 68 -10.73 -12.46 -13.88
CA GLN A 68 -11.26 -12.96 -15.15
C GLN A 68 -10.20 -13.76 -15.91
N LEU A 69 -8.94 -13.33 -15.83
CA LEU A 69 -7.78 -13.94 -16.47
C LEU A 69 -6.68 -14.22 -15.46
N GLU A 70 -5.83 -15.19 -15.75
CA GLU A 70 -4.72 -15.58 -14.86
C GLU A 70 -3.75 -14.44 -14.52
N GLY A 71 -3.59 -13.46 -15.41
CA GLY A 71 -2.70 -12.33 -15.22
C GLY A 71 -3.29 -11.12 -14.47
N ASP A 72 -4.60 -11.12 -14.18
CA ASP A 72 -5.29 -9.94 -13.65
C ASP A 72 -4.75 -9.50 -12.30
N GLY A 73 -4.39 -10.43 -11.42
CA GLY A 73 -3.78 -10.11 -10.14
C GLY A 73 -2.47 -9.34 -10.30
N LYS A 74 -1.57 -9.80 -11.15
CA LYS A 74 -0.28 -9.13 -11.41
C LYS A 74 -0.49 -7.78 -12.08
N ASN A 75 -1.42 -7.68 -13.02
CA ASN A 75 -1.76 -6.42 -13.68
C ASN A 75 -2.35 -5.41 -12.70
N ALA A 76 -3.20 -5.85 -11.76
CA ALA A 76 -3.73 -5.01 -10.70
C ALA A 76 -2.63 -4.47 -9.79
N LEU A 77 -1.68 -5.32 -9.38
CA LEU A 77 -0.54 -4.91 -8.56
C LEU A 77 0.34 -3.88 -9.28
N LEU A 78 0.69 -4.12 -10.54
CA LEU A 78 1.48 -3.16 -11.33
C LEU A 78 0.76 -1.81 -11.49
N ALA A 79 -0.55 -1.83 -11.72
CA ALA A 79 -1.35 -0.62 -11.81
C ALA A 79 -1.42 0.14 -10.47
N ALA A 80 -1.50 -0.58 -9.35
CA ALA A 80 -1.49 0.01 -8.01
C ALA A 80 -0.15 0.69 -7.71
N PHE A 81 0.98 0.05 -7.99
CA PHE A 81 2.32 0.64 -7.82
C PHE A 81 2.52 1.86 -8.73
N ALA A 82 2.05 1.80 -9.97
CA ALA A 82 2.13 2.95 -10.88
C ALA A 82 1.28 4.14 -10.41
N ALA A 83 0.12 3.87 -9.79
CA ALA A 83 -0.77 4.90 -9.27
C ALA A 83 -0.24 5.59 -8.02
N HIS A 84 0.53 4.89 -7.20
CA HIS A 84 1.01 5.39 -5.93
C HIS A 84 2.48 5.01 -5.68
N PRO A 85 3.43 5.88 -6.10
CA PRO A 85 4.87 5.61 -6.02
C PRO A 85 5.41 5.33 -4.61
N SER A 86 4.71 5.80 -3.57
CA SER A 86 5.12 5.52 -2.19
C SER A 86 4.68 4.14 -1.68
N LEU A 87 3.97 3.36 -2.50
CA LEU A 87 3.51 2.05 -2.13
C LEU A 87 4.70 1.08 -2.03
N ARG A 88 4.74 0.31 -0.94
CA ARG A 88 5.80 -0.67 -0.72
C ARG A 88 5.32 -2.10 -0.83
N HIS A 89 4.14 -2.35 -0.33
CA HIS A 89 3.49 -3.65 -0.40
C HIS A 89 2.10 -3.50 -0.99
N ALA A 90 1.74 -4.41 -1.87
CA ALA A 90 0.40 -4.52 -2.40
C ALA A 90 -0.04 -5.98 -2.40
N VAL A 91 -1.26 -6.22 -1.99
CA VAL A 91 -1.88 -7.55 -1.98
C VAL A 91 -3.14 -7.49 -2.85
N ALA A 92 -3.23 -8.38 -3.83
CA ALA A 92 -4.45 -8.58 -4.59
C ALA A 92 -5.18 -9.82 -4.03
N VAL A 93 -6.43 -9.64 -3.69
CA VAL A 93 -7.29 -10.69 -3.15
C VAL A 93 -8.55 -10.86 -4.00
N ASP A 94 -9.17 -12.01 -3.89
CA ASP A 94 -10.44 -12.28 -4.56
C ASP A 94 -11.60 -11.51 -3.90
N SER A 95 -12.71 -11.43 -4.61
CA SER A 95 -13.89 -10.67 -4.18
C SER A 95 -14.60 -11.21 -2.94
N ASP A 96 -14.28 -12.44 -2.52
CA ASP A 96 -14.83 -13.09 -1.32
C ASP A 96 -14.12 -12.67 -0.02
N ILE A 97 -13.01 -11.91 -0.12
CA ILE A 97 -12.22 -11.45 1.02
C ILE A 97 -12.58 -9.99 1.35
N ASP A 98 -12.88 -9.73 2.61
CA ASP A 98 -13.08 -8.36 3.08
C ASP A 98 -11.74 -7.65 3.29
N VAL A 99 -11.45 -6.70 2.41
CA VAL A 99 -10.20 -5.90 2.46
C VAL A 99 -10.09 -5.00 3.70
N TYR A 100 -11.18 -4.78 4.40
CA TYR A 100 -11.21 -3.98 5.62
C TYR A 100 -11.01 -4.83 6.89
N ASP A 101 -11.17 -6.15 6.79
CA ASP A 101 -10.83 -7.08 7.87
C ASP A 101 -9.42 -7.64 7.67
N VAL A 102 -8.51 -7.21 8.55
CA VAL A 102 -7.11 -7.66 8.53
C VAL A 102 -7.01 -9.17 8.72
N SER A 103 -7.87 -9.77 9.53
CA SER A 103 -7.84 -11.21 9.78
C SER A 103 -8.20 -12.03 8.55
N ASP A 104 -9.16 -11.57 7.75
CA ASP A 104 -9.54 -12.18 6.49
C ASP A 104 -8.41 -12.10 5.46
N VAL A 105 -7.76 -10.95 5.38
CA VAL A 105 -6.62 -10.74 4.48
C VAL A 105 -5.43 -11.61 4.89
N GLU A 106 -5.10 -11.67 6.18
CA GLU A 106 -4.02 -12.53 6.68
C GLU A 106 -4.33 -14.01 6.43
N TRP A 107 -5.58 -14.41 6.63
CA TRP A 107 -6.01 -15.77 6.32
C TRP A 107 -5.85 -16.09 4.82
N ALA A 108 -6.25 -15.18 3.94
CA ALA A 108 -6.10 -15.35 2.50
C ALA A 108 -4.63 -15.48 2.10
N ILE A 109 -3.75 -14.65 2.64
CA ILE A 109 -2.30 -14.74 2.41
C ILE A 109 -1.75 -16.08 2.89
N ALA A 110 -2.15 -16.52 4.08
CA ALA A 110 -1.65 -17.77 4.66
C ALA A 110 -2.12 -19.03 3.91
N THR A 111 -3.31 -19.00 3.31
CA THR A 111 -3.95 -20.19 2.74
C THR A 111 -3.94 -20.25 1.22
N ARG A 112 -3.89 -19.12 0.52
CA ARG A 112 -4.06 -19.05 -0.95
C ARG A 112 -2.79 -18.60 -1.69
N PHE A 113 -1.82 -18.00 -1.00
CA PHE A 113 -0.61 -17.46 -1.63
C PHE A 113 0.42 -18.54 -1.92
N GLN A 114 0.91 -18.59 -3.16
CA GLN A 114 2.01 -19.43 -3.61
C GLN A 114 3.20 -18.57 -4.03
N ALA A 115 4.21 -18.47 -3.17
CA ALA A 115 5.33 -17.55 -3.38
C ALA A 115 6.10 -17.74 -4.69
N SER A 116 6.11 -18.97 -5.24
CA SER A 116 6.76 -19.26 -6.52
C SER A 116 6.05 -18.64 -7.73
N GLU A 117 4.75 -18.39 -7.62
CA GLU A 117 3.90 -17.96 -8.72
C GLU A 117 3.27 -16.59 -8.52
N ASP A 118 2.88 -16.27 -7.28
CA ASP A 118 2.09 -15.10 -6.96
C ASP A 118 2.94 -13.90 -6.53
N LEU A 119 4.22 -14.12 -6.19
CA LEU A 119 5.10 -13.05 -5.75
C LEU A 119 5.61 -12.22 -6.93
N LEU A 120 5.37 -10.91 -6.86
CA LEU A 120 5.93 -9.92 -7.76
C LEU A 120 6.91 -9.02 -7.00
N ILE A 121 8.18 -9.00 -7.39
CA ILE A 121 9.20 -8.14 -6.78
C ILE A 121 9.63 -7.10 -7.80
N ILE A 122 9.42 -5.82 -7.45
CA ILE A 122 9.86 -4.67 -8.25
C ILE A 122 11.10 -4.08 -7.56
N LYS A 123 12.27 -4.20 -8.20
CA LYS A 123 13.53 -3.69 -7.67
C LYS A 123 13.82 -2.29 -8.18
N ASN A 124 14.51 -1.50 -7.34
CA ASN A 124 15.04 -0.18 -7.71
C ASN A 124 13.95 0.78 -8.23
N ALA A 125 12.76 0.70 -7.68
CA ALA A 125 11.71 1.67 -7.93
C ALA A 125 11.89 2.89 -7.02
N GLN A 126 11.46 4.05 -7.47
CA GLN A 126 11.43 5.23 -6.61
C GLN A 126 10.39 5.04 -5.50
N GLY A 127 10.84 5.15 -4.27
CA GLY A 127 10.01 4.99 -3.08
C GLY A 127 9.70 6.30 -2.37
N SER A 128 9.14 6.20 -1.17
CA SER A 128 8.86 7.34 -0.30
C SER A 128 10.10 7.69 0.53
N THR A 129 10.42 8.96 0.63
CA THR A 129 11.46 9.47 1.56
C THR A 129 11.11 9.22 3.04
N LEU A 130 9.86 8.85 3.32
CA LEU A 130 9.39 8.47 4.66
C LEU A 130 9.61 6.99 4.97
N ASP A 131 9.98 6.20 3.97
CA ASP A 131 10.35 4.80 4.15
C ASP A 131 11.78 4.72 4.70
N SER A 132 11.89 4.29 5.96
CA SER A 132 13.18 4.18 6.64
C SER A 132 14.08 3.06 6.08
N SER A 133 13.56 2.20 5.24
CA SER A 133 14.27 1.10 4.59
C SER A 133 14.68 1.41 3.15
N ALA A 134 14.21 2.55 2.60
CA ALA A 134 14.70 3.05 1.32
C ALA A 134 16.14 3.55 1.47
N ASP A 135 16.91 3.43 0.40
CA ASP A 135 18.23 4.05 0.32
C ASP A 135 18.08 5.57 0.45
N GLN A 136 18.71 6.14 1.46
CA GLN A 136 18.57 7.56 1.78
C GLN A 136 19.28 8.49 0.79
N GLU A 137 20.24 7.97 0.02
CA GLU A 137 20.97 8.74 -0.98
C GLU A 137 20.24 8.75 -2.32
N THR A 138 19.73 7.61 -2.74
CA THR A 138 19.10 7.45 -4.06
C THR A 138 17.58 7.53 -4.01
N GLY A 139 16.97 7.33 -2.85
CA GLY A 139 15.51 7.24 -2.68
C GLY A 139 14.90 5.97 -3.30
N LEU A 140 15.74 5.02 -3.71
CA LEU A 140 15.29 3.77 -4.33
C LEU A 140 14.86 2.76 -3.27
N THR A 141 13.84 1.99 -3.59
CA THR A 141 13.34 0.91 -2.75
C THR A 141 12.94 -0.29 -3.61
N SER A 142 12.69 -1.41 -2.96
CA SER A 142 12.10 -2.58 -3.61
C SER A 142 10.71 -2.79 -3.03
N GLY A 143 9.71 -2.93 -3.91
CA GLY A 143 8.34 -3.21 -3.58
C GLY A 143 7.91 -4.63 -4.00
N GLY A 144 6.89 -5.15 -3.39
CA GLY A 144 6.27 -6.43 -3.71
C GLY A 144 4.90 -6.58 -3.10
#